data_db8300bb8c06bba5faa87f868bbfb8b1
#
_entry.id   db8300bb8c06bba5faa87f868bbfb8b1
#
_cell.length_a   1.000
_cell.length_b   1.000
_cell.length_c   1.000
_cell.angle_alpha   90.00
_cell.angle_beta   90.00
_cell.angle_gamma   90.00
#
_symmetry.space_group_name_H-M   'P 1'
#
loop_
_entity.id
_entity.type
_entity.pdbx_description
1 polymer ?
#
loop_
_entity_poly.entity_id
_entity_poly.type
_entity_poly.pdbx_seq_one_letter_code
_entity_poly.pdbx_strand_id
1 'polypeptide(L)'
;MGQEIERKFLVRPDAWRPAGPGTPFRQGYLSTHPERVVRVRIAGGEAWLTVKGVTRGLTRSEFEYPIPVPDAAAMLDGLCERPLIEKDRHVEVHGGKTWEIDVFHGENEGLVLAELELASEDEPFPRPAWAGDEVSEDPRYANASLARNPFSRWKR
;
A
#
# COMPACT_ATOMS: atom_id res chain seq x y z
N MET A 1 -1.07 -16.13 -5.62
CA MET A 1 0.12 -16.60 -4.92
C MET A 1 1.33 -16.45 -5.83
N GLY A 2 2.40 -15.82 -5.33
CA GLY A 2 3.59 -15.56 -6.14
C GLY A 2 3.44 -14.42 -7.15
N GLN A 3 2.26 -13.83 -7.29
CA GLN A 3 2.00 -12.76 -8.25
C GLN A 3 0.87 -11.88 -7.75
N GLU A 4 1.00 -10.56 -7.96
CA GLU A 4 -0.08 -9.63 -7.65
C GLU A 4 -0.38 -8.76 -8.87
N ILE A 5 -1.66 -8.49 -9.08
CA ILE A 5 -2.15 -7.57 -10.12
C ILE A 5 -3.05 -6.59 -9.39
N GLU A 6 -2.67 -5.32 -9.38
CA GLU A 6 -3.48 -4.33 -8.66
C GLU A 6 -3.56 -3.01 -9.41
N ARG A 7 -4.66 -2.30 -9.15
CA ARG A 7 -4.86 -0.94 -9.63
C ARG A 7 -4.99 -0.02 -8.43
N LYS A 8 -4.56 1.21 -8.61
CA LYS A 8 -4.46 2.19 -7.53
C LYS A 8 -5.09 3.50 -7.96
N PHE A 9 -5.88 4.09 -7.06
CA PHE A 9 -6.63 5.32 -7.35
C PHE A 9 -6.46 6.31 -6.21
N LEU A 10 -6.45 7.58 -6.56
CA LEU A 10 -6.63 8.63 -5.56
C LEU A 10 -8.09 8.59 -5.08
N VAL A 11 -8.29 8.87 -3.80
CA VAL A 11 -9.63 8.91 -3.22
C VAL A 11 -10.10 10.37 -3.17
N ARG A 12 -11.32 10.62 -3.64
CA ARG A 12 -11.91 11.97 -3.59
C ARG A 12 -12.28 12.30 -2.14
N PRO A 13 -11.66 13.32 -1.53
CA PRO A 13 -11.85 13.58 -0.11
C PRO A 13 -13.27 14.04 0.26
N ASP A 14 -13.99 14.60 -0.70
CA ASP A 14 -15.36 15.07 -0.48
C ASP A 14 -16.42 13.97 -0.71
N ALA A 15 -16.01 12.81 -1.23
CA ALA A 15 -16.91 11.72 -1.60
C ALA A 15 -16.71 10.46 -0.74
N TRP A 16 -15.70 10.43 0.13
CA TRP A 16 -15.42 9.25 0.94
C TRP A 16 -15.20 9.63 2.40
N ARG A 17 -15.78 8.83 3.29
CA ARG A 17 -15.54 8.92 4.72
C ARG A 17 -15.42 7.51 5.27
N PRO A 18 -14.54 7.27 6.24
CA PRO A 18 -14.42 5.95 6.85
C PRO A 18 -15.73 5.59 7.58
N ALA A 19 -16.17 4.34 7.44
CA ALA A 19 -17.34 3.83 8.14
C ALA A 19 -17.05 3.49 9.60
N GLY A 20 -15.78 3.41 9.97
CA GLY A 20 -15.33 3.09 11.31
C GLY A 20 -13.82 3.21 11.38
N PRO A 21 -13.20 2.79 12.50
CA PRO A 21 -11.75 2.82 12.62
C PRO A 21 -11.11 1.83 11.63
N GLY A 22 -10.01 2.24 11.02
CA GLY A 22 -9.22 1.36 10.17
C GLY A 22 -8.28 0.51 10.99
N THR A 23 -7.62 -0.42 10.34
CA THR A 23 -6.56 -1.21 10.95
C THR A 23 -5.24 -0.47 10.81
N PRO A 24 -4.55 -0.14 11.91
CA PRO A 24 -3.25 0.52 11.81
C PRO A 24 -2.21 -0.41 11.17
N PHE A 25 -1.50 0.11 10.18
CA PHE A 25 -0.38 -0.53 9.53
C PHE A 25 0.88 0.26 9.83
N ARG A 26 1.93 -0.44 10.22
CA ARG A 26 3.25 0.13 10.37
C ARG A 26 4.19 -0.70 9.52
N GLN A 27 4.81 -0.08 8.53
CA GLN A 27 5.66 -0.83 7.61
C GLN A 27 6.90 -0.05 7.22
N GLY A 28 7.92 -0.78 6.86
CA GLY A 28 9.18 -0.23 6.40
C GLY A 28 9.82 -1.15 5.38
N TYR A 29 10.92 -0.68 4.79
CA TYR A 29 11.57 -1.37 3.70
C TYR A 29 13.03 -1.65 4.02
N LEU A 30 13.40 -2.92 3.90
CA LEU A 30 14.80 -3.34 3.94
C LEU A 30 15.45 -3.06 2.59
N SER A 31 14.64 -3.03 1.51
CA SER A 31 15.07 -2.63 0.18
C SER A 31 13.92 -1.92 -0.52
N THR A 32 14.20 -0.74 -1.09
CA THR A 32 13.25 -0.01 -1.93
C THR A 32 13.61 -0.11 -3.40
N HIS A 33 14.61 -0.91 -3.75
CA HIS A 33 15.03 -1.08 -5.15
C HIS A 33 13.87 -1.65 -5.98
N PRO A 34 13.52 -1.01 -7.11
CA PRO A 34 12.31 -1.42 -7.87
C PRO A 34 12.29 -2.87 -8.32
N GLU A 35 13.46 -3.50 -8.48
CA GLU A 35 13.54 -4.88 -8.93
C GLU A 35 13.51 -5.90 -7.79
N ARG A 36 13.66 -5.44 -6.55
CA ARG A 36 13.67 -6.30 -5.37
C ARG A 36 13.29 -5.52 -4.12
N VAL A 37 12.01 -5.28 -4.02
CA VAL A 37 11.43 -4.60 -2.85
C VAL A 37 11.30 -5.62 -1.73
N VAL A 38 11.77 -5.26 -0.54
CA VAL A 38 11.62 -6.10 0.66
C VAL A 38 10.98 -5.27 1.75
N ARG A 39 9.78 -5.66 2.14
CA ARG A 39 8.95 -4.93 3.10
C ARG A 39 8.75 -5.73 4.38
N VAL A 40 8.79 -5.04 5.51
CA VAL A 40 8.37 -5.56 6.81
C VAL A 40 7.12 -4.80 7.23
N ARG A 41 6.07 -5.51 7.65
CA ARG A 41 4.79 -4.91 8.04
C ARG A 41 4.28 -5.52 9.32
N ILE A 42 3.77 -4.66 10.21
CA ILE A 42 2.97 -5.08 11.36
C ILE A 42 1.58 -4.50 11.17
N ALA A 43 0.56 -5.34 11.29
CA ALA A 43 -0.84 -4.92 11.17
C ALA A 43 -1.72 -5.88 11.96
N GLY A 44 -2.62 -5.35 12.80
CA GLY A 44 -3.60 -6.16 13.50
C GLY A 44 -3.01 -7.22 14.43
N GLY A 45 -1.83 -6.98 15.00
CA GLY A 45 -1.19 -7.94 15.88
C GLY A 45 -0.42 -9.04 15.18
N GLU A 46 -0.29 -8.96 13.87
CA GLU A 46 0.46 -9.92 13.04
C GLU A 46 1.53 -9.19 12.26
N ALA A 47 2.51 -9.95 11.75
CA ALA A 47 3.61 -9.35 10.99
C ALA A 47 3.98 -10.23 9.79
N TRP A 48 4.47 -9.58 8.74
CA TRP A 48 4.84 -10.23 7.50
C TRP A 48 6.11 -9.64 6.91
N LEU A 49 6.86 -10.52 6.24
CA LEU A 49 7.96 -10.14 5.37
C LEU A 49 7.50 -10.38 3.95
N THR A 50 7.59 -9.35 3.10
CA THR A 50 7.12 -9.43 1.72
C THR A 50 8.25 -9.07 0.78
N VAL A 51 8.46 -9.88 -0.25
CA VAL A 51 9.46 -9.65 -1.30
C VAL A 51 8.71 -9.46 -2.61
N LYS A 52 8.98 -8.36 -3.30
CA LYS A 52 8.32 -8.04 -4.58
C LYS A 52 9.35 -7.77 -5.66
N GLY A 53 9.08 -8.31 -6.85
CA GLY A 53 9.90 -8.07 -8.02
C GLY A 53 9.50 -6.81 -8.78
N VAL A 54 10.06 -6.63 -9.97
CA VAL A 54 9.77 -5.47 -10.82
C VAL A 54 8.31 -5.53 -11.30
N THR A 55 7.67 -4.36 -11.35
CA THR A 55 6.32 -4.24 -11.90
C THR A 55 6.39 -4.17 -13.44
N ARG A 56 5.58 -5.01 -14.10
CA ARG A 56 5.40 -4.99 -15.55
C ARG A 56 3.92 -4.78 -15.83
N GLY A 57 3.58 -3.62 -16.36
CA GLY A 57 2.18 -3.19 -16.45
C GLY A 57 1.59 -3.04 -15.06
N LEU A 58 0.62 -3.86 -14.71
CA LEU A 58 -0.01 -3.87 -13.39
C LEU A 58 0.42 -5.09 -12.54
N THR A 59 1.33 -5.90 -13.06
CA THR A 59 1.65 -7.21 -12.52
C THR A 59 3.07 -7.26 -11.97
N ARG A 60 3.26 -7.90 -10.82
CA ARG A 60 4.60 -8.20 -10.32
C ARG A 60 4.61 -9.44 -9.44
N SER A 61 5.79 -10.04 -9.31
CA SER A 61 5.99 -11.16 -8.40
C SER A 61 5.85 -10.69 -6.96
N GLU A 62 5.22 -11.51 -6.13
CA GLU A 62 5.07 -11.22 -4.71
C GLU A 62 5.19 -12.51 -3.91
N PHE A 63 6.02 -12.48 -2.88
CA PHE A 63 6.20 -13.58 -1.94
C PHE A 63 6.03 -13.02 -0.55
N GLU A 64 5.12 -13.59 0.23
CA GLU A 64 4.80 -13.06 1.55
C GLU A 64 4.80 -14.17 2.59
N TYR A 65 5.45 -13.92 3.71
CA TYR A 65 5.62 -14.89 4.80
C TYR A 65 5.30 -14.24 6.13
N PRO A 66 4.53 -14.92 6.98
CA PRO A 66 4.35 -14.43 8.35
C PRO A 66 5.68 -14.56 9.12
N ILE A 67 5.94 -13.56 9.96
CA ILE A 67 7.12 -13.53 10.82
C ILE A 67 6.70 -13.16 12.24
N PRO A 68 7.53 -13.46 13.25
CA PRO A 68 7.22 -13.05 14.62
C PRO A 68 7.16 -11.52 14.75
N VAL A 69 6.15 -11.03 15.49
CA VAL A 69 6.00 -9.58 15.69
C VAL A 69 7.25 -8.96 16.35
N PRO A 70 7.89 -9.57 17.34
CA PRO A 70 9.11 -9.00 17.91
C PRO A 70 10.25 -8.83 16.88
N ASP A 71 10.38 -9.79 15.95
CA ASP A 71 11.39 -9.69 14.89
C ASP A 71 11.06 -8.52 13.97
N ALA A 72 9.79 -8.40 13.57
CA ALA A 72 9.34 -7.31 12.71
C ALA A 72 9.58 -5.95 13.39
N ALA A 73 9.26 -5.83 14.67
CA ALA A 73 9.49 -4.60 15.42
C ALA A 73 10.97 -4.22 15.43
N ALA A 74 11.86 -5.20 15.63
CA ALA A 74 13.30 -4.96 15.63
C ALA A 74 13.79 -4.52 14.25
N MET A 75 13.28 -5.13 13.18
CA MET A 75 13.63 -4.74 11.80
C MET A 75 13.15 -3.32 11.49
N LEU A 76 11.92 -2.98 11.88
CA LEU A 76 11.39 -1.64 11.68
C LEU A 76 12.21 -0.59 12.43
N ASP A 77 12.60 -0.88 13.66
CA ASP A 77 13.32 0.07 14.49
C ASP A 77 14.78 0.25 14.07
N GLY A 78 15.44 -0.80 13.61
CA GLY A 78 16.89 -0.79 13.41
C GLY A 78 17.42 -0.99 12.00
N LEU A 79 16.63 -1.55 11.09
CA LEU A 79 17.12 -1.96 9.78
C LEU A 79 16.40 -1.34 8.59
N CYS A 80 15.17 -0.89 8.77
CA CYS A 80 14.40 -0.35 7.66
C CYS A 80 14.80 1.08 7.33
N GLU A 81 14.64 1.44 6.05
CA GLU A 81 14.85 2.81 5.58
C GLU A 81 13.85 3.75 6.23
N ARG A 82 14.25 5.02 6.40
CA ARG A 82 13.39 6.05 7.01
C ARG A 82 12.91 7.04 5.95
N PRO A 83 11.69 7.61 6.14
CA PRO A 83 10.73 7.34 7.22
C PRO A 83 10.00 6.01 7.04
N LEU A 84 9.47 5.48 8.12
CA LEU A 84 8.55 4.34 8.04
C LEU A 84 7.22 4.82 7.45
N ILE A 85 6.45 3.89 6.90
CA ILE A 85 5.10 4.16 6.43
C ILE A 85 4.13 3.81 7.56
N GLU A 86 3.26 4.75 7.90
CA GLU A 86 2.19 4.55 8.86
C GLU A 86 0.88 4.93 8.21
N LYS A 87 -0.11 4.05 8.28
CA LYS A 87 -1.40 4.27 7.64
C LYS A 87 -2.48 3.45 8.34
N ASP A 88 -3.73 3.86 8.17
CA ASP A 88 -4.88 3.06 8.58
C ASP A 88 -5.53 2.50 7.33
N ARG A 89 -5.75 1.19 7.30
CA ARG A 89 -6.39 0.52 6.17
C ARG A 89 -7.85 0.27 6.47
N HIS A 90 -8.69 0.73 5.57
CA HIS A 90 -10.13 0.46 5.58
C HIS A 90 -10.44 -0.48 4.41
N VAL A 91 -11.37 -1.39 4.64
CA VAL A 91 -11.78 -2.36 3.61
C VAL A 91 -13.25 -2.15 3.31
N GLU A 92 -13.58 -1.96 2.04
CA GLU A 92 -14.96 -1.77 1.58
C GLU A 92 -15.23 -2.64 0.37
N VAL A 93 -16.47 -3.14 0.27
CA VAL A 93 -16.89 -3.96 -0.87
C VAL A 93 -17.82 -3.14 -1.76
N HIS A 94 -17.49 -3.04 -3.04
CA HIS A 94 -18.31 -2.36 -4.04
C HIS A 94 -18.44 -3.25 -5.28
N GLY A 95 -19.67 -3.53 -5.68
CA GLY A 95 -19.93 -4.35 -6.86
C GLY A 95 -19.27 -5.73 -6.79
N GLY A 96 -19.22 -6.32 -5.60
CA GLY A 96 -18.59 -7.62 -5.39
C GLY A 96 -17.09 -7.60 -5.34
N LYS A 97 -16.46 -6.43 -5.44
CA LYS A 97 -15.00 -6.27 -5.37
C LYS A 97 -14.60 -5.67 -4.04
N THR A 98 -13.47 -6.13 -3.51
CA THR A 98 -12.93 -5.65 -2.24
C THR A 98 -11.88 -4.57 -2.50
N TRP A 99 -12.13 -3.39 -1.96
CA TRP A 99 -11.22 -2.25 -2.05
C TRP A 99 -10.50 -2.05 -0.73
N GLU A 100 -9.22 -1.74 -0.79
CA GLU A 100 -8.43 -1.38 0.37
C GLU A 100 -8.11 0.10 0.28
N ILE A 101 -8.58 0.88 1.27
CA ILE A 101 -8.41 2.33 1.29
C ILE A 101 -7.44 2.66 2.41
N ASP A 102 -6.30 3.24 2.05
CA ASP A 102 -5.25 3.59 3.00
C ASP A 102 -5.23 5.09 3.26
N VAL A 103 -5.44 5.45 4.53
CA VAL A 103 -5.30 6.83 5.00
C VAL A 103 -3.92 6.95 5.64
N PHE A 104 -3.06 7.72 5.02
CA PHE A 104 -1.66 7.84 5.45
C PHE A 104 -1.49 8.86 6.56
N HIS A 105 -0.51 8.61 7.42
CA HIS A 105 -0.12 9.47 8.54
C HIS A 105 1.35 9.85 8.43
N GLY A 106 1.83 10.62 9.40
CA GLY A 106 3.24 11.02 9.48
C GLY A 106 3.67 11.83 8.26
N GLU A 107 4.79 11.43 7.65
CA GLU A 107 5.36 12.14 6.50
C GLU A 107 4.49 12.07 5.24
N ASN A 108 3.51 11.16 5.21
CA ASN A 108 2.61 11.01 4.08
C ASN A 108 1.19 11.48 4.38
N GLU A 109 1.02 12.23 5.46
CA GLU A 109 -0.30 12.73 5.86
C GLU A 109 -0.93 13.58 4.75
N GLY A 110 -2.23 13.41 4.57
CA GLY A 110 -3.00 14.06 3.52
C GLY A 110 -3.21 13.18 2.30
N LEU A 111 -2.48 12.09 2.20
CA LEU A 111 -2.62 11.15 1.08
C LEU A 111 -3.63 10.06 1.47
N VAL A 112 -4.59 9.80 0.57
CA VAL A 112 -5.53 8.69 0.71
C VAL A 112 -5.54 7.95 -0.62
N LEU A 113 -5.18 6.67 -0.59
CA LEU A 113 -5.10 5.83 -1.77
C LEU A 113 -6.02 4.64 -1.64
N ALA A 114 -6.63 4.23 -2.75
CA ALA A 114 -7.43 3.01 -2.80
C ALA A 114 -6.78 2.03 -3.74
N GLU A 115 -6.74 0.77 -3.32
CA GLU A 115 -6.17 -0.32 -4.12
C GLU A 115 -7.21 -1.39 -4.37
N LEU A 116 -7.17 -1.95 -5.58
CA LEU A 116 -8.04 -3.05 -5.99
C LEU A 116 -7.18 -4.13 -6.61
N GLU A 117 -7.20 -5.32 -6.01
CA GLU A 117 -6.50 -6.47 -6.56
C GLU A 117 -7.41 -7.21 -7.55
N LEU A 118 -6.85 -7.58 -8.70
CA LEU A 118 -7.57 -8.21 -9.80
C LEU A 118 -6.98 -9.57 -10.11
N ALA A 119 -7.78 -10.41 -10.77
CA ALA A 119 -7.31 -11.71 -11.26
C ALA A 119 -6.56 -11.57 -12.59
N SER A 120 -6.85 -10.51 -13.37
CA SER A 120 -6.15 -10.21 -14.61
C SER A 120 -6.12 -8.71 -14.83
N GLU A 121 -5.20 -8.22 -15.68
CA GLU A 121 -5.04 -6.79 -15.90
C GLU A 121 -6.25 -6.14 -16.57
N ASP A 122 -7.02 -6.90 -17.31
CA ASP A 122 -8.20 -6.41 -18.02
C ASP A 122 -9.53 -6.76 -17.34
N GLU A 123 -9.47 -7.25 -16.10
CA GLU A 123 -10.69 -7.58 -15.37
C GLU A 123 -11.56 -6.35 -15.17
N PRO A 124 -12.85 -6.37 -15.58
CA PRO A 124 -13.74 -5.24 -15.38
C PRO A 124 -14.17 -5.09 -13.93
N PHE A 125 -14.43 -3.86 -13.51
CA PHE A 125 -14.91 -3.59 -12.16
C PHE A 125 -15.70 -2.27 -12.18
N PRO A 126 -16.74 -2.14 -11.33
CA PRO A 126 -17.41 -0.85 -11.18
C PRO A 126 -16.53 0.08 -10.35
N ARG A 127 -16.45 1.35 -10.76
CA ARG A 127 -15.70 2.36 -9.99
C ARG A 127 -16.62 3.00 -8.97
N PRO A 128 -16.26 2.98 -7.69
CA PRO A 128 -17.01 3.73 -6.68
C PRO A 128 -16.95 5.24 -6.97
N ALA A 129 -17.97 5.97 -6.51
CA ALA A 129 -18.04 7.41 -6.74
C ALA A 129 -16.85 8.17 -6.16
N TRP A 130 -16.24 7.64 -5.11
CA TRP A 130 -15.09 8.26 -4.45
C TRP A 130 -13.75 7.97 -5.14
N ALA A 131 -13.71 7.07 -6.11
CA ALA A 131 -12.48 6.76 -6.84
C ALA A 131 -12.18 7.92 -7.82
N GLY A 132 -11.05 8.56 -7.58
CA GLY A 132 -10.57 9.66 -8.42
C GLY A 132 -9.64 9.18 -9.52
N ASP A 133 -8.57 9.94 -9.77
CA ASP A 133 -7.62 9.61 -10.82
C ASP A 133 -6.92 8.29 -10.54
N GLU A 134 -6.76 7.49 -11.57
CA GLU A 134 -5.97 6.26 -11.46
C GLU A 134 -4.49 6.62 -11.49
N VAL A 135 -3.75 6.10 -10.53
CA VAL A 135 -2.31 6.36 -10.38
C VAL A 135 -1.49 5.06 -10.40
N SER A 136 -2.05 3.99 -10.97
CA SER A 136 -1.43 2.67 -11.00
C SER A 136 -0.04 2.68 -11.64
N GLU A 137 0.17 3.52 -12.65
CA GLU A 137 1.44 3.58 -13.38
C GLU A 137 2.32 4.74 -12.97
N ASP A 138 1.91 5.51 -11.94
CA ASP A 138 2.73 6.59 -11.40
C ASP A 138 3.57 6.04 -10.24
N PRO A 139 4.89 5.88 -10.43
CA PRO A 139 5.73 5.24 -9.42
C PRO A 139 5.82 6.01 -8.10
N ARG A 140 5.49 7.32 -8.09
CA ARG A 140 5.52 8.11 -6.86
C ARG A 140 4.59 7.58 -5.79
N TYR A 141 3.49 6.94 -6.19
CA TYR A 141 2.46 6.44 -5.27
C TYR A 141 2.73 5.03 -4.74
N ALA A 142 3.76 4.36 -5.22
CA ALA A 142 4.15 3.08 -4.64
C ALA A 142 4.65 3.30 -3.21
N ASN A 143 4.25 2.44 -2.27
CA ASN A 143 4.63 2.63 -0.87
C ASN A 143 6.15 2.65 -0.67
N ALA A 144 6.89 1.82 -1.42
CA ALA A 144 8.36 1.85 -1.36
C ALA A 144 8.91 3.21 -1.79
N SER A 145 8.30 3.84 -2.79
CA SER A 145 8.69 5.19 -3.22
C SER A 145 8.32 6.24 -2.18
N LEU A 146 7.18 6.09 -1.52
CA LEU A 146 6.76 7.00 -0.45
C LEU A 146 7.71 6.92 0.76
N ALA A 147 8.34 5.79 0.99
CA ALA A 147 9.35 5.65 2.03
C ALA A 147 10.62 6.45 1.70
N ARG A 148 10.94 6.62 0.40
CA ARG A 148 12.12 7.37 -0.04
C ARG A 148 11.82 8.84 -0.29
N ASN A 149 10.64 9.12 -0.82
CA ASN A 149 10.20 10.47 -1.17
C ASN A 149 8.77 10.67 -0.68
N PRO A 150 8.59 10.95 0.61
CA PRO A 150 7.26 11.06 1.19
C PRO A 150 6.48 12.23 0.62
N PHE A 151 5.16 12.09 0.69
CA PHE A 151 4.19 13.03 0.14
C PHE A 151 4.42 14.47 0.61
N SER A 152 4.88 14.64 1.86
CA SER A 152 5.19 15.96 2.42
C SER A 152 6.29 16.71 1.67
N ARG A 153 7.13 15.99 0.93
CA ARG A 153 8.24 16.57 0.18
C ARG A 153 7.91 16.87 -1.28
N TRP A 154 6.72 16.51 -1.72
CA TRP A 154 6.33 16.75 -3.12
C TRP A 154 6.05 18.23 -3.33
N LYS A 155 6.44 18.73 -4.50
CA LYS A 155 6.06 20.07 -4.92
C LYS A 155 4.63 20.04 -5.43
N ARG A 156 3.83 20.97 -4.96
CA ARG A 156 2.41 21.06 -5.31
C ARG A 156 2.04 22.49 -5.67
#